data_9c762852f600c652ebc6d977be6ef18c
#
_entry.id   9c762852f600c652ebc6d977be6ef18c
#
_cell.length_a   1.000
_cell.length_b   1.000
_cell.length_c   1.000
_cell.angle_alpha   90.00
_cell.angle_beta   90.00
_cell.angle_gamma   90.00
#
_symmetry.space_group_name_H-M   'P 1'
#
loop_
_entity.id
_entity.type
_entity.pdbx_description
1 polymer ?
#
loop_
_entity_poly.entity_id
_entity_poly.type
_entity_poly.pdbx_seq_one_letter_code
_entity_poly.pdbx_strand_id
1 'polypeptide(L)'
;MPQRLVLAQYFGLDEVLILDFSQDIAGLNIDDFELLLLNQGIKSLIVGFDFSYGAKGKGNVETLKANNRFDLHVVTAYQDALGKVSSTRIDQALLDGNIDLANQLLGYPFFVQGTVIHGKQVGRELGFPTANVQVADDQLLPSNGVYAAKVYVNGKYYQSMINIGHNPTCNYVRNLSLEAHIFDFNESIYDQPISLVFYHKIRNEIKFKGKEQLIDQLCNDKLAIKVYFNGK
;
A
#
# COMPACT_ATOMS: atom_id res chain seq x y z
N MET A 1 6.76 -6.79 -3.47
CA MET A 1 7.47 -7.62 -2.45
C MET A 1 7.76 -6.87 -1.14
N PRO A 2 8.42 -5.68 -1.10
CA PRO A 2 8.78 -5.01 0.16
C PRO A 2 7.61 -4.78 1.12
N GLN A 3 6.47 -4.34 0.63
CA GLN A 3 5.27 -4.08 1.45
C GLN A 3 4.74 -5.34 2.18
N ARG A 4 4.78 -6.51 1.52
CA ARG A 4 4.34 -7.76 2.16
C ARG A 4 5.23 -8.16 3.33
N LEU A 5 6.54 -7.89 3.24
CA LEU A 5 7.48 -8.14 4.33
C LEU A 5 7.23 -7.20 5.52
N VAL A 6 6.92 -5.91 5.25
CA VAL A 6 6.53 -4.97 6.31
C VAL A 6 5.25 -5.41 7.01
N LEU A 7 4.26 -5.88 6.24
CA LEU A 7 3.02 -6.41 6.83
C LEU A 7 3.26 -7.69 7.63
N ALA A 8 4.10 -8.60 7.12
CA ALA A 8 4.48 -9.81 7.85
C ALA A 8 5.09 -9.47 9.22
N GLN A 9 6.02 -8.52 9.26
CA GLN A 9 6.60 -8.02 10.50
C GLN A 9 5.55 -7.34 11.40
N TYR A 10 4.67 -6.51 10.83
CA TYR A 10 3.61 -5.83 11.57
C TYR A 10 2.64 -6.81 12.24
N PHE A 11 2.32 -7.92 11.56
CA PHE A 11 1.46 -8.98 12.09
C PHE A 11 2.21 -10.02 12.93
N GLY A 12 3.51 -9.83 13.18
CA GLY A 12 4.30 -10.68 14.07
C GLY A 12 4.61 -12.05 13.50
N LEU A 13 4.74 -12.17 12.17
CA LEU A 13 5.23 -13.42 11.55
C LEU A 13 6.73 -13.55 11.78
N ASP A 14 7.16 -14.73 12.24
CA ASP A 14 8.57 -15.01 12.56
C ASP A 14 9.42 -15.18 11.29
N GLU A 15 8.86 -15.83 10.25
CA GLU A 15 9.55 -16.12 9.01
C GLU A 15 8.67 -15.89 7.79
N VAL A 16 9.28 -15.52 6.68
CA VAL A 16 8.63 -15.41 5.37
C VAL A 16 9.41 -16.22 4.34
N LEU A 17 8.81 -17.31 3.87
CA LEU A 17 9.35 -18.09 2.77
C LEU A 17 8.91 -17.48 1.44
N ILE A 18 9.86 -17.03 0.64
CA ILE A 18 9.61 -16.49 -0.69
C ILE A 18 9.87 -17.60 -1.70
N LEU A 19 8.82 -18.02 -2.40
CA LEU A 19 8.91 -18.96 -3.51
C LEU A 19 8.84 -18.17 -4.82
N ASP A 20 9.88 -18.26 -5.62
CA ASP A 20 9.84 -17.76 -6.99
C ASP A 20 8.86 -18.60 -7.79
N PHE A 21 7.83 -17.96 -8.33
CA PHE A 21 6.80 -18.62 -9.12
C PHE A 21 7.34 -18.97 -10.53
N SER A 22 8.34 -19.86 -10.55
CA SER A 22 8.92 -20.41 -11.77
C SER A 22 7.96 -21.40 -12.45
N GLN A 23 8.30 -21.81 -13.69
CA GLN A 23 7.53 -22.85 -14.39
C GLN A 23 7.54 -24.16 -13.61
N ASP A 24 8.62 -24.47 -12.89
CA ASP A 24 8.75 -25.69 -12.08
C ASP A 24 7.76 -25.67 -10.92
N ILE A 25 7.69 -24.55 -10.17
CA ILE A 25 6.74 -24.40 -9.06
C ILE A 25 5.29 -24.36 -9.58
N ALA A 26 5.04 -23.62 -10.67
CA ALA A 26 3.71 -23.54 -11.29
C ALA A 26 3.23 -24.88 -11.87
N GLY A 27 4.16 -25.75 -12.23
CA GLY A 27 3.92 -27.09 -12.78
C GLY A 27 3.72 -28.19 -11.75
N LEU A 28 4.01 -27.93 -10.45
CA LEU A 28 3.88 -28.95 -9.40
C LEU A 28 2.46 -29.50 -9.34
N ASN A 29 2.30 -30.81 -9.37
CA ASN A 29 1.01 -31.43 -9.07
C ASN A 29 0.68 -31.26 -7.57
N ILE A 30 -0.51 -31.72 -7.17
CA ILE A 30 -1.04 -31.57 -5.81
C ILE A 30 -0.08 -32.22 -4.79
N ASP A 31 0.33 -33.47 -5.06
CA ASP A 31 1.19 -34.24 -4.16
C ASP A 31 2.58 -33.61 -4.01
N ASP A 32 3.20 -33.20 -5.10
CA ASP A 32 4.53 -32.59 -5.09
C ASP A 32 4.52 -31.23 -4.37
N PHE A 33 3.46 -30.44 -4.52
CA PHE A 33 3.30 -29.18 -3.79
C PHE A 33 3.15 -29.43 -2.27
N GLU A 34 2.32 -30.39 -1.87
CA GLU A 34 2.16 -30.74 -0.45
C GLU A 34 3.47 -31.30 0.13
N LEU A 35 4.19 -32.14 -0.61
CA LEU A 35 5.51 -32.65 -0.22
C LEU A 35 6.54 -31.52 -0.07
N LEU A 36 6.51 -30.51 -0.95
CA LEU A 36 7.36 -29.32 -0.81
C LEU A 36 7.14 -28.65 0.54
N LEU A 37 5.87 -28.45 0.96
CA LEU A 37 5.55 -27.86 2.25
C LEU A 37 5.99 -28.74 3.42
N LEU A 38 5.75 -30.04 3.37
CA LEU A 38 6.17 -30.99 4.39
C LEU A 38 7.69 -31.02 4.56
N ASN A 39 8.45 -30.95 3.46
CA ASN A 39 9.90 -30.90 3.48
C ASN A 39 10.47 -29.62 4.12
N GLN A 40 9.67 -28.54 4.18
CA GLN A 40 9.97 -27.32 4.94
C GLN A 40 9.60 -27.46 6.42
N GLY A 41 9.10 -28.62 6.86
CA GLY A 41 8.70 -28.85 8.24
C GLY A 41 7.33 -28.30 8.61
N ILE A 42 6.53 -27.87 7.63
CA ILE A 42 5.17 -27.32 7.87
C ILE A 42 4.25 -28.47 8.34
N LYS A 43 3.61 -28.28 9.49
CA LYS A 43 2.68 -29.24 10.09
C LYS A 43 1.24 -28.75 10.05
N SER A 44 1.04 -27.44 10.19
CA SER A 44 -0.28 -26.80 10.19
C SER A 44 -0.38 -25.81 9.06
N LEU A 45 -1.55 -25.72 8.43
CA LEU A 45 -1.85 -24.73 7.37
C LEU A 45 -3.03 -23.85 7.77
N ILE A 46 -2.88 -22.55 7.62
CA ILE A 46 -3.97 -21.59 7.70
C ILE A 46 -4.20 -21.03 6.30
N VAL A 47 -5.35 -21.31 5.71
CA VAL A 47 -5.68 -20.93 4.33
C VAL A 47 -7.04 -20.26 4.24
N GLY A 48 -7.24 -19.42 3.24
CA GLY A 48 -8.56 -18.88 2.92
C GLY A 48 -9.50 -19.97 2.35
N PHE A 49 -10.78 -19.80 2.49
CA PHE A 49 -11.80 -20.72 1.96
C PHE A 49 -11.71 -20.89 0.41
N ASP A 50 -11.12 -19.95 -0.29
CA ASP A 50 -10.91 -19.93 -1.74
C ASP A 50 -9.47 -20.27 -2.15
N PHE A 51 -8.69 -20.84 -1.23
CA PHE A 51 -7.32 -21.24 -1.50
C PHE A 51 -7.25 -22.30 -2.58
N SER A 52 -6.37 -22.10 -3.55
CA SER A 52 -6.07 -23.06 -4.61
C SER A 52 -4.57 -23.20 -4.80
N TYR A 53 -4.10 -24.41 -5.16
CA TYR A 53 -2.69 -24.74 -5.31
C TYR A 53 -2.47 -25.85 -6.34
N GLY A 54 -1.20 -26.14 -6.62
CA GLY A 54 -0.82 -27.11 -7.62
C GLY A 54 -1.09 -26.64 -9.06
N ALA A 55 -0.68 -27.43 -10.03
CA ALA A 55 -0.76 -27.10 -11.44
C ALA A 55 -2.19 -26.71 -11.85
N LYS A 56 -2.33 -25.50 -12.40
CA LYS A 56 -3.62 -24.89 -12.82
C LYS A 56 -4.66 -24.79 -11.70
N GLY A 57 -4.22 -24.70 -10.42
CA GLY A 57 -5.12 -24.58 -9.27
C GLY A 57 -6.04 -25.79 -9.04
N LYS A 58 -5.58 -26.99 -9.39
CA LYS A 58 -6.39 -28.22 -9.24
C LYS A 58 -6.60 -28.64 -7.79
N GLY A 59 -5.65 -28.30 -6.88
CA GLY A 59 -5.78 -28.50 -5.45
C GLY A 59 -6.61 -27.36 -4.84
N ASN A 60 -7.39 -27.68 -3.82
CA ASN A 60 -8.21 -26.73 -3.08
C ASN A 60 -8.36 -27.19 -1.61
N VAL A 61 -9.17 -26.48 -0.83
CA VAL A 61 -9.42 -26.77 0.57
C VAL A 61 -9.95 -28.22 0.79
N GLU A 62 -10.85 -28.69 -0.09
CA GLU A 62 -11.41 -30.05 0.03
C GLU A 62 -10.33 -31.11 -0.27
N THR A 63 -9.42 -30.83 -1.20
CA THR A 63 -8.28 -31.71 -1.47
C THR A 63 -7.35 -31.80 -0.25
N LEU A 64 -7.04 -30.65 0.40
CA LEU A 64 -6.21 -30.65 1.62
C LEU A 64 -6.86 -31.46 2.76
N LYS A 65 -8.20 -31.32 2.92
CA LYS A 65 -8.95 -32.11 3.92
C LYS A 65 -8.89 -33.62 3.61
N ALA A 66 -9.11 -33.99 2.34
CA ALA A 66 -9.09 -35.37 1.92
C ALA A 66 -7.72 -36.03 2.08
N ASN A 67 -6.64 -35.31 1.76
CA ASN A 67 -5.27 -35.81 1.90
C ASN A 67 -4.81 -35.91 3.37
N ASN A 68 -5.40 -35.10 4.26
CA ASN A 68 -5.19 -35.11 5.71
C ASN A 68 -3.69 -35.14 6.14
N ARG A 69 -2.85 -34.39 5.40
CA ARG A 69 -1.39 -34.31 5.67
C ARG A 69 -1.01 -33.20 6.64
N PHE A 70 -1.92 -32.25 6.85
CA PHE A 70 -1.70 -31.05 7.65
C PHE A 70 -2.82 -30.87 8.67
N ASP A 71 -2.50 -30.26 9.80
CA ASP A 71 -3.51 -29.64 10.68
C ASP A 71 -4.04 -28.39 9.96
N LEU A 72 -5.28 -28.47 9.45
CA LEU A 72 -5.83 -27.50 8.52
C LEU A 72 -6.83 -26.55 9.17
N HIS A 73 -6.52 -25.25 9.14
CA HIS A 73 -7.40 -24.18 9.56
C HIS A 73 -7.88 -23.38 8.35
N VAL A 74 -9.18 -23.41 8.09
CA VAL A 74 -9.77 -22.68 6.95
C VAL A 74 -10.41 -21.40 7.43
N VAL A 75 -9.89 -20.26 6.97
CA VAL A 75 -10.44 -18.93 7.27
C VAL A 75 -11.62 -18.68 6.34
N THR A 76 -12.78 -18.37 6.90
CA THR A 76 -13.98 -18.00 6.15
C THR A 76 -13.86 -16.60 5.55
N ALA A 77 -14.69 -16.30 4.53
CA ALA A 77 -14.74 -14.96 3.95
C ALA A 77 -15.12 -13.92 5.01
N TYR A 78 -14.28 -12.90 5.17
CA TYR A 78 -14.67 -11.73 5.95
C TYR A 78 -15.69 -10.91 5.16
N GLN A 79 -16.79 -10.52 5.82
CA GLN A 79 -17.90 -9.80 5.22
C GLN A 79 -18.25 -8.58 6.07
N ASP A 80 -18.61 -7.49 5.41
CA ASP A 80 -19.27 -6.33 6.00
C ASP A 80 -20.74 -6.22 5.52
N ALA A 81 -21.41 -5.14 5.86
CA ALA A 81 -22.80 -4.89 5.44
C ALA A 81 -23.00 -4.85 3.91
N LEU A 82 -21.92 -4.63 3.14
CA LEU A 82 -21.93 -4.55 1.68
C LEU A 82 -21.46 -5.86 0.99
N GLY A 83 -21.19 -6.91 1.77
CA GLY A 83 -20.80 -8.23 1.29
C GLY A 83 -19.33 -8.58 1.54
N LYS A 84 -18.79 -9.53 0.78
CA LYS A 84 -17.42 -10.04 0.93
C LYS A 84 -16.39 -8.91 0.79
N VAL A 85 -15.48 -8.80 1.75
CA VAL A 85 -14.26 -7.97 1.60
C VAL A 85 -13.31 -8.69 0.64
N SER A 86 -12.84 -7.97 -0.38
CA SER A 86 -11.96 -8.51 -1.43
C SER A 86 -10.96 -7.46 -1.91
N SER A 87 -9.85 -7.90 -2.51
CA SER A 87 -8.88 -7.00 -3.15
C SER A 87 -9.54 -6.07 -4.15
N THR A 88 -10.46 -6.58 -4.98
CA THR A 88 -11.20 -5.76 -5.96
C THR A 88 -11.95 -4.60 -5.32
N ARG A 89 -12.61 -4.81 -4.16
CA ARG A 89 -13.30 -3.72 -3.45
C ARG A 89 -12.33 -2.72 -2.85
N ILE A 90 -11.18 -3.19 -2.35
CA ILE A 90 -10.12 -2.33 -1.81
C ILE A 90 -9.51 -1.51 -2.94
N ASP A 91 -9.17 -2.14 -4.06
CA ASP A 91 -8.62 -1.46 -5.24
C ASP A 91 -9.57 -0.38 -5.77
N GLN A 92 -10.88 -0.70 -5.84
CA GLN A 92 -11.88 0.28 -6.26
C GLN A 92 -11.97 1.46 -5.29
N ALA A 93 -11.96 1.22 -3.97
CA ALA A 93 -11.96 2.28 -2.96
C ALA A 93 -10.73 3.20 -3.10
N LEU A 94 -9.55 2.63 -3.39
CA LEU A 94 -8.33 3.41 -3.66
C LEU A 94 -8.46 4.24 -4.94
N LEU A 95 -8.94 3.64 -6.03
CA LEU A 95 -9.14 4.32 -7.31
C LEU A 95 -10.18 5.45 -7.23
N ASP A 96 -11.19 5.30 -6.39
CA ASP A 96 -12.17 6.34 -6.09
C ASP A 96 -11.64 7.40 -5.10
N GLY A 97 -10.48 7.15 -4.49
CA GLY A 97 -9.88 8.00 -3.47
C GLY A 97 -10.57 7.91 -2.10
N ASN A 98 -11.40 6.90 -1.90
CA ASN A 98 -12.06 6.65 -0.62
C ASN A 98 -11.11 5.88 0.32
N ILE A 99 -10.11 6.61 0.84
CA ILE A 99 -9.07 6.06 1.72
C ILE A 99 -9.67 5.52 3.03
N ASP A 100 -10.68 6.18 3.56
CA ASP A 100 -11.33 5.73 4.80
C ASP A 100 -11.94 4.34 4.63
N LEU A 101 -12.65 4.11 3.52
CA LEU A 101 -13.19 2.79 3.18
C LEU A 101 -12.08 1.77 2.92
N ALA A 102 -11.07 2.14 2.15
CA ALA A 102 -9.93 1.24 1.88
C ALA A 102 -9.25 0.79 3.18
N ASN A 103 -8.99 1.70 4.11
CA ASN A 103 -8.40 1.42 5.41
C ASN A 103 -9.31 0.54 6.28
N GLN A 104 -10.62 0.79 6.26
CA GLN A 104 -11.60 -0.04 6.95
C GLN A 104 -11.59 -1.48 6.41
N LEU A 105 -11.59 -1.65 5.08
CA LEU A 105 -11.56 -2.96 4.43
C LEU A 105 -10.24 -3.71 4.65
N LEU A 106 -9.12 -2.99 4.70
CA LEU A 106 -7.78 -3.55 4.97
C LEU A 106 -7.61 -3.93 6.44
N GLY A 107 -8.25 -3.22 7.37
CA GLY A 107 -8.00 -3.33 8.81
C GLY A 107 -6.73 -2.61 9.29
N TYR A 108 -6.05 -1.90 8.39
CA TYR A 108 -4.88 -1.05 8.67
C TYR A 108 -4.81 0.09 7.65
N PRO A 109 -4.08 1.19 7.97
CA PRO A 109 -3.93 2.29 7.02
C PRO A 109 -3.15 1.86 5.77
N PHE A 110 -3.71 2.12 4.59
CA PHE A 110 -3.05 1.87 3.31
C PHE A 110 -1.71 2.62 3.24
N PHE A 111 -0.67 1.96 2.76
CA PHE A 111 0.63 2.58 2.63
C PHE A 111 1.34 2.18 1.33
N VAL A 112 2.25 3.03 0.91
CA VAL A 112 3.14 2.83 -0.25
C VAL A 112 4.57 3.04 0.19
N GLN A 113 5.49 2.26 -0.35
CA GLN A 113 6.91 2.45 -0.17
C GLN A 113 7.53 2.97 -1.46
N GLY A 114 8.46 3.91 -1.32
CA GLY A 114 9.19 4.46 -2.45
C GLY A 114 10.51 5.08 -2.03
N THR A 115 11.25 5.55 -3.00
CA THR A 115 12.52 6.24 -2.82
C THR A 115 12.35 7.71 -3.13
N VAL A 116 12.92 8.58 -2.31
CA VAL A 116 12.90 10.02 -2.56
C VAL A 116 13.85 10.37 -3.68
N ILE A 117 13.35 11.02 -4.70
CA ILE A 117 14.11 11.44 -5.87
C ILE A 117 14.18 12.97 -5.98
N HIS A 118 15.14 13.47 -6.77
CA HIS A 118 15.21 14.88 -7.08
C HIS A 118 14.03 15.31 -7.97
N GLY A 119 13.35 16.40 -7.58
CA GLY A 119 12.25 17.01 -8.32
C GLY A 119 12.56 18.46 -8.70
N LYS A 120 11.57 19.17 -9.25
CA LYS A 120 11.68 20.56 -9.68
C LYS A 120 11.81 21.59 -8.55
N GLN A 121 11.64 21.17 -7.28
CA GLN A 121 11.78 21.97 -6.06
C GLN A 121 10.87 23.23 -5.99
N VAL A 122 9.82 23.32 -6.79
CA VAL A 122 8.89 24.47 -6.82
C VAL A 122 8.23 24.70 -5.44
N GLY A 123 7.92 23.63 -4.72
CA GLY A 123 7.35 23.72 -3.38
C GLY A 123 8.24 24.46 -2.37
N ARG A 124 9.59 24.37 -2.52
CA ARG A 124 10.53 25.08 -1.65
C ARG A 124 10.40 26.59 -1.79
N GLU A 125 10.23 27.09 -3.01
CA GLU A 125 10.03 28.53 -3.28
C GLU A 125 8.72 29.07 -2.70
N LEU A 126 7.73 28.19 -2.51
CA LEU A 126 6.43 28.52 -1.97
C LEU A 126 6.32 28.34 -0.44
N GLY A 127 7.42 27.94 0.23
CA GLY A 127 7.42 27.63 1.67
C GLY A 127 6.86 26.24 2.03
N PHE A 128 6.60 25.40 1.02
CA PHE A 128 6.10 24.04 1.17
C PHE A 128 7.04 23.03 0.51
N PRO A 129 8.26 22.81 1.04
CA PRO A 129 9.19 21.84 0.45
C PRO A 129 8.56 20.47 0.39
N THR A 130 8.67 19.80 -0.76
CA THR A 130 8.12 18.45 -1.00
C THR A 130 9.23 17.46 -1.33
N ALA A 131 9.10 16.24 -0.83
CA ALA A 131 9.83 15.09 -1.30
C ALA A 131 9.08 14.48 -2.49
N ASN A 132 9.74 14.36 -3.64
CA ASN A 132 9.21 13.59 -4.76
C ASN A 132 9.52 12.12 -4.55
N VAL A 133 8.52 11.25 -4.67
CA VAL A 133 8.65 9.84 -4.31
C VAL A 133 8.44 8.98 -5.54
N GLN A 134 9.46 8.20 -5.86
CA GLN A 134 9.37 7.16 -6.88
C GLN A 134 8.90 5.86 -6.24
N VAL A 135 7.85 5.27 -6.79
CA VAL A 135 7.30 3.97 -6.41
C VAL A 135 7.46 2.98 -7.57
N ALA A 136 7.23 1.69 -7.32
CA ALA A 136 7.25 0.69 -8.37
C ALA A 136 6.13 0.96 -9.41
N ASP A 137 6.39 0.64 -10.68
CA ASP A 137 5.47 0.93 -11.80
C ASP A 137 4.13 0.20 -11.68
N ASP A 138 4.10 -0.96 -11.04
CA ASP A 138 2.91 -1.78 -10.78
C ASP A 138 2.20 -1.39 -9.47
N GLN A 139 2.75 -0.42 -8.70
CA GLN A 139 2.16 0.01 -7.44
C GLN A 139 0.81 0.71 -7.68
N LEU A 140 -0.26 0.15 -7.10
CA LEU A 140 -1.54 0.85 -7.07
C LEU A 140 -1.44 2.09 -6.18
N LEU A 141 -1.84 3.23 -6.73
CA LEU A 141 -1.95 4.49 -6.00
C LEU A 141 -3.42 4.90 -5.90
N PRO A 142 -3.79 5.63 -4.85
CA PRO A 142 -5.09 6.29 -4.77
C PRO A 142 -5.31 7.27 -5.93
N SER A 143 -6.57 7.65 -6.18
CA SER A 143 -6.90 8.66 -7.18
C SER A 143 -6.16 9.98 -6.93
N ASN A 144 -6.08 10.82 -7.97
CA ASN A 144 -5.49 12.15 -7.84
C ASN A 144 -6.15 12.97 -6.73
N GLY A 145 -5.35 13.76 -6.02
CA GLY A 145 -5.83 14.60 -4.94
C GLY A 145 -4.79 14.86 -3.86
N VAL A 146 -5.24 15.55 -2.81
CA VAL A 146 -4.46 15.86 -1.61
C VAL A 146 -4.95 15.01 -0.45
N TYR A 147 -4.02 14.42 0.29
CA TYR A 147 -4.28 13.43 1.33
C TYR A 147 -3.63 13.81 2.66
N ALA A 148 -4.37 13.61 3.75
CA ALA A 148 -3.81 13.53 5.09
C ALA A 148 -3.06 12.20 5.24
N ALA A 149 -1.78 12.27 5.57
CA ALA A 149 -0.91 11.12 5.62
C ALA A 149 0.16 11.24 6.71
N LYS A 150 0.86 10.14 6.96
CA LYS A 150 2.12 10.15 7.71
C LYS A 150 3.23 9.60 6.83
N VAL A 151 4.41 10.19 6.94
CA VAL A 151 5.63 9.67 6.32
C VAL A 151 6.47 9.00 7.40
N TYR A 152 6.86 7.75 7.16
CA TYR A 152 7.84 7.06 7.97
C TYR A 152 9.21 7.20 7.32
N VAL A 153 10.13 7.84 8.03
CA VAL A 153 11.51 8.10 7.61
C VAL A 153 12.41 8.20 8.83
N ASN A 154 13.64 7.76 8.75
CA ASN A 154 14.62 7.78 9.84
C ASN A 154 14.09 7.21 11.17
N GLY A 155 13.28 6.13 11.10
CA GLY A 155 12.74 5.46 12.28
C GLY A 155 11.54 6.15 12.94
N LYS A 156 10.99 7.23 12.36
CA LYS A 156 9.91 8.04 12.94
C LYS A 156 8.79 8.32 11.94
N TYR A 157 7.59 8.54 12.48
CA TYR A 157 6.43 9.01 11.72
C TYR A 157 6.27 10.52 11.85
N TYR A 158 6.07 11.18 10.72
CA TYR A 158 5.79 12.62 10.64
C TYR A 158 4.44 12.83 9.94
N GLN A 159 3.61 13.73 10.47
CA GLN A 159 2.41 14.17 9.74
C GLN A 159 2.82 14.80 8.41
N SER A 160 2.04 14.55 7.38
CA SER A 160 2.36 15.06 6.05
C SER A 160 1.12 15.29 5.21
N MET A 161 1.28 16.14 4.22
CA MET A 161 0.35 16.34 3.11
C MET A 161 0.92 15.65 1.88
N ILE A 162 0.20 14.69 1.32
CA ILE A 162 0.61 14.01 0.09
C ILE A 162 -0.26 14.52 -1.05
N ASN A 163 0.39 14.90 -2.14
CA ASN A 163 -0.26 15.21 -3.41
C ASN A 163 0.00 14.08 -4.42
N ILE A 164 -1.06 13.51 -4.96
CA ILE A 164 -1.02 12.62 -6.13
C ILE A 164 -1.60 13.41 -7.30
N GLY A 165 -0.78 13.66 -8.31
CA GLY A 165 -1.17 14.48 -9.45
C GLY A 165 -0.63 13.99 -10.77
N HIS A 166 -1.09 14.58 -11.87
CA HIS A 166 -0.52 14.34 -13.18
C HIS A 166 0.67 15.26 -13.44
N ASN A 167 1.81 14.68 -13.76
CA ASN A 167 2.97 15.43 -14.22
C ASN A 167 3.35 14.99 -15.65
N PRO A 168 2.95 15.75 -16.70
CA PRO A 168 3.21 15.39 -18.09
C PRO A 168 4.71 15.38 -18.45
N THR A 169 5.58 15.84 -17.56
CA THR A 169 7.04 15.87 -17.78
C THR A 169 7.79 14.73 -17.06
N CYS A 170 7.09 13.88 -16.32
CA CYS A 170 7.69 12.68 -15.73
C CYS A 170 7.60 11.51 -16.73
N ASN A 171 8.74 10.89 -17.03
CA ASN A 171 8.83 9.72 -17.93
C ASN A 171 8.38 8.40 -17.26
N TYR A 172 7.47 8.46 -16.31
CA TYR A 172 6.89 7.26 -15.69
C TYR A 172 5.72 6.74 -16.51
N VAL A 173 5.54 5.43 -16.54
CA VAL A 173 4.52 4.73 -17.33
C VAL A 173 3.10 5.27 -17.08
N ARG A 174 2.86 5.95 -15.95
CA ARG A 174 1.54 6.50 -15.58
C ARG A 174 1.48 8.04 -15.56
N ASN A 175 2.56 8.77 -15.87
CA ASN A 175 2.61 10.24 -15.76
C ASN A 175 2.08 10.79 -14.41
N LEU A 176 2.17 10.00 -13.34
CA LEU A 176 1.75 10.42 -12.01
C LEU A 176 2.93 10.98 -11.22
N SER A 177 2.72 12.10 -10.53
CA SER A 177 3.64 12.60 -9.52
C SER A 177 3.10 12.26 -8.13
N LEU A 178 4.01 11.85 -7.25
CA LEU A 178 3.74 11.58 -5.85
C LEU A 178 4.67 12.47 -5.02
N GLU A 179 4.09 13.48 -4.38
CA GLU A 179 4.82 14.51 -3.64
C GLU A 179 4.35 14.56 -2.19
N ALA A 180 5.29 14.53 -1.25
CA ALA A 180 5.01 14.58 0.18
C ALA A 180 5.63 15.84 0.81
N HIS A 181 4.80 16.75 1.33
CA HIS A 181 5.21 17.81 2.22
C HIS A 181 5.15 17.29 3.66
N ILE A 182 6.31 17.04 4.25
CA ILE A 182 6.47 16.50 5.60
C ILE A 182 6.47 17.67 6.59
N PHE A 183 5.55 17.66 7.56
CA PHE A 183 5.42 18.76 8.52
C PHE A 183 6.54 18.74 9.55
N ASP A 184 7.01 19.91 9.88
CA ASP A 184 8.03 20.12 10.92
C ASP A 184 9.31 19.28 10.70
N PHE A 185 9.70 19.13 9.40
CA PHE A 185 10.83 18.32 8.94
C PHE A 185 11.72 19.15 8.00
N ASN A 186 13.03 19.13 8.24
CA ASN A 186 13.99 19.93 7.48
C ASN A 186 15.29 19.16 7.13
N GLU A 187 15.27 17.82 7.24
CA GLU A 187 16.41 17.00 6.87
C GLU A 187 16.42 16.69 5.36
N SER A 188 17.63 16.44 4.81
CA SER A 188 17.78 15.94 3.46
C SER A 188 17.59 14.43 3.45
N ILE A 189 16.65 13.93 2.63
CA ILE A 189 16.29 12.51 2.53
C ILE A 189 16.32 11.99 1.09
N TYR A 190 17.08 12.65 0.19
CA TYR A 190 17.26 12.14 -1.16
C TYR A 190 17.87 10.75 -1.16
N ASP A 191 17.45 9.93 -2.12
CA ASP A 191 17.85 8.53 -2.31
C ASP A 191 17.51 7.59 -1.14
N GLN A 192 16.78 8.08 -0.13
CA GLN A 192 16.34 7.27 1.01
C GLN A 192 14.98 6.61 0.74
N PRO A 193 14.79 5.37 1.21
CA PRO A 193 13.49 4.73 1.22
C PRO A 193 12.59 5.37 2.29
N ILE A 194 11.34 5.63 1.92
CA ILE A 194 10.31 6.12 2.84
C ILE A 194 9.01 5.33 2.66
N SER A 195 8.16 5.35 3.68
CA SER A 195 6.79 4.84 3.58
C SER A 195 5.79 5.97 3.73
N LEU A 196 4.83 6.02 2.83
CA LEU A 196 3.73 6.98 2.80
C LEU A 196 2.47 6.27 3.28
N VAL A 197 1.94 6.66 4.43
CA VAL A 197 0.78 6.03 5.09
C VAL A 197 -0.41 6.96 4.96
N PHE A 198 -1.44 6.53 4.24
CA PHE A 198 -2.61 7.34 3.88
C PHE A 198 -3.75 7.17 4.89
N TYR A 199 -4.34 8.28 5.31
CA TYR A 199 -5.40 8.25 6.32
C TYR A 199 -6.74 8.80 5.81
N HIS A 200 -6.72 9.91 5.02
CA HIS A 200 -7.95 10.57 4.57
C HIS A 200 -7.68 11.42 3.33
N LYS A 201 -8.66 11.49 2.43
CA LYS A 201 -8.60 12.41 1.27
C LYS A 201 -9.12 13.77 1.67
N ILE A 202 -8.28 14.79 1.58
CA ILE A 202 -8.65 16.18 1.90
C ILE A 202 -9.46 16.82 0.76
N ARG A 203 -9.00 16.63 -0.48
CA ARG A 203 -9.67 17.19 -1.67
C ARG A 203 -9.15 16.58 -2.97
N ASN A 204 -9.87 16.83 -4.05
CA ASN A 204 -9.39 16.58 -5.41
C ASN A 204 -8.34 17.62 -5.85
N GLU A 205 -7.68 17.38 -6.98
CA GLU A 205 -6.82 18.40 -7.60
C GLU A 205 -7.61 19.64 -8.00
N ILE A 206 -6.98 20.80 -7.85
CA ILE A 206 -7.55 22.11 -8.21
C ILE A 206 -6.53 22.82 -9.10
N LYS A 207 -7.02 23.47 -10.17
CA LYS A 207 -6.21 24.38 -10.99
C LYS A 207 -6.23 25.77 -10.37
N PHE A 208 -5.06 26.34 -10.14
CA PHE A 208 -4.89 27.68 -9.56
C PHE A 208 -4.58 28.71 -10.64
N LYS A 209 -5.10 29.92 -10.51
CA LYS A 209 -4.86 31.04 -11.43
C LYS A 209 -3.53 31.76 -11.15
N GLY A 210 -2.94 31.55 -9.97
CA GLY A 210 -1.69 32.19 -9.54
C GLY A 210 -1.08 31.56 -8.30
N LYS A 211 0.15 32.00 -7.97
CA LYS A 211 0.93 31.50 -6.84
C LYS A 211 0.27 31.76 -5.49
N GLU A 212 -0.34 32.94 -5.30
CA GLU A 212 -1.01 33.32 -4.05
C GLU A 212 -2.15 32.36 -3.71
N GLN A 213 -3.03 32.12 -4.69
CA GLN A 213 -4.15 31.17 -4.50
C GLN A 213 -3.67 29.76 -4.17
N LEU A 214 -2.56 29.32 -4.77
CA LEU A 214 -1.96 28.02 -4.45
C LEU A 214 -1.44 28.00 -3.00
N ILE A 215 -0.72 29.04 -2.57
CA ILE A 215 -0.18 29.15 -1.20
C ILE A 215 -1.31 29.13 -0.18
N ASP A 216 -2.37 29.93 -0.37
CA ASP A 216 -3.53 29.98 0.51
C ASP A 216 -4.18 28.60 0.64
N GLN A 217 -4.34 27.89 -0.47
CA GLN A 217 -4.90 26.54 -0.45
C GLN A 217 -3.99 25.55 0.28
N LEU A 218 -2.67 25.59 0.07
CA LEU A 218 -1.72 24.75 0.79
C LEU A 218 -1.73 24.99 2.30
N CYS A 219 -1.90 26.26 2.74
CA CYS A 219 -2.09 26.61 4.14
C CYS A 219 -3.37 25.99 4.70
N ASN A 220 -4.49 26.09 3.97
CA ASN A 220 -5.77 25.52 4.36
C ASN A 220 -5.70 23.98 4.44
N ASP A 221 -5.07 23.33 3.45
CA ASP A 221 -4.87 21.88 3.43
C ASP A 221 -4.04 21.42 4.65
N LYS A 222 -2.94 22.11 4.95
CA LYS A 222 -2.11 21.84 6.12
C LYS A 222 -2.90 21.98 7.42
N LEU A 223 -3.72 23.01 7.55
CA LEU A 223 -4.57 23.21 8.72
C LEU A 223 -5.60 22.08 8.86
N ALA A 224 -6.29 21.72 7.77
CA ALA A 224 -7.26 20.63 7.74
C ALA A 224 -6.64 19.30 8.17
N ILE A 225 -5.42 19.00 7.69
CA ILE A 225 -4.68 17.79 8.06
C ILE A 225 -4.30 17.81 9.55
N LYS A 226 -3.82 18.94 10.08
CA LYS A 226 -3.51 19.05 11.52
C LYS A 226 -4.78 18.86 12.37
N VAL A 227 -5.90 19.44 11.98
CA VAL A 227 -7.20 19.24 12.67
C VAL A 227 -7.61 17.76 12.62
N TYR A 228 -7.48 17.11 11.47
CA TYR A 228 -7.80 15.69 11.32
C TYR A 228 -7.00 14.78 12.28
N PHE A 229 -5.70 15.03 12.43
CA PHE A 229 -4.85 14.21 13.32
C PHE A 229 -4.99 14.57 14.80
N ASN A 230 -5.37 15.80 15.15
CA ASN A 230 -5.57 16.23 16.54
C ASN A 230 -6.96 15.84 17.10
N GLY A 231 -7.92 15.53 16.23
CA GLY A 231 -9.28 15.11 16.61
C GLY A 231 -9.45 13.58 16.73
N LYS A 232 -8.38 12.82 16.50
CA LYS A 232 -8.30 11.35 16.67
C LYS A 232 -7.35 11.04 17.82
#